data_2172dae18e17d5c29274fa1ce955357b
#
_entry.id   2172dae18e17d5c29274fa1ce955357b
#
_cell.length_a   1.000
_cell.length_b   1.000
_cell.length_c   1.000
_cell.angle_alpha   90.00
_cell.angle_beta   90.00
_cell.angle_gamma   90.00
#
_symmetry.space_group_name_H-M   'P 1'
#
loop_
_entity.id
_entity.type
_entity.pdbx_description
1 polymer ?
#
loop_
_entity_poly.entity_id
_entity_poly.type
_entity_poly.pdbx_seq_one_letter_code
_entity_poly.pdbx_strand_id
1 'polypeptide(L)'
;MKGKRAQKYSLYASIILGITIILSFSSCKNFGIPEFELKITIEEGVEGTPEAGVYAYKDLSVIDYKYTAINPDHTVEVLVNDSRWGSEGQFTMYTDLDVVARIIDIRGTWNFELKYTDPDTGEEQDPIEFKITFSGNDLLFGEFTDDRGYSGTWDIVGITITITFNDWQDYELTGSIASMEGTWEGDGKTGGTWRAVREDS
;
A
#
# COMPACT_ATOMS: atom_id res chain seq x y z
N MET A 1 -53.14 -41.07 50.92
CA MET A 1 -52.03 -41.58 50.04
C MET A 1 -51.85 -40.75 48.76
N LYS A 2 -51.64 -39.43 48.84
CA LYS A 2 -51.46 -38.54 47.63
C LYS A 2 -50.08 -37.81 47.52
N GLY A 3 -49.20 -38.02 48.52
CA GLY A 3 -47.92 -37.25 48.56
C GLY A 3 -46.70 -37.89 47.95
N LYS A 4 -46.66 -39.20 47.76
CA LYS A 4 -45.43 -39.91 47.32
C LYS A 4 -45.22 -39.93 45.79
N ARG A 5 -46.28 -39.74 44.99
CA ARG A 5 -46.15 -39.73 43.51
C ARG A 5 -45.61 -38.38 42.96
N ALA A 6 -46.00 -37.28 43.56
CA ALA A 6 -45.55 -35.96 43.13
C ALA A 6 -44.04 -35.75 43.33
N GLN A 7 -43.47 -36.29 44.43
CA GLN A 7 -42.08 -36.19 44.75
C GLN A 7 -41.13 -36.95 43.75
N LYS A 8 -41.65 -38.08 43.21
CA LYS A 8 -40.90 -38.90 42.25
C LYS A 8 -40.78 -38.21 40.89
N TYR A 9 -41.79 -37.52 40.40
CA TYR A 9 -41.78 -36.82 39.14
C TYR A 9 -40.92 -35.53 39.22
N SER A 10 -40.89 -34.86 40.37
CA SER A 10 -40.00 -33.71 40.59
C SER A 10 -38.55 -34.09 40.53
N LEU A 11 -38.16 -35.27 41.05
CA LEU A 11 -36.75 -35.73 40.98
C LEU A 11 -36.29 -36.05 39.53
N TYR A 12 -37.17 -36.70 38.76
CA TYR A 12 -36.88 -37.02 37.36
C TYR A 12 -36.84 -35.77 36.47
N ALA A 13 -37.71 -34.78 36.71
CA ALA A 13 -37.69 -33.52 35.98
C ALA A 13 -36.38 -32.75 36.23
N SER A 14 -35.89 -32.71 37.46
CA SER A 14 -34.61 -32.07 37.82
C SER A 14 -33.39 -32.77 37.21
N ILE A 15 -33.41 -34.11 37.15
CA ILE A 15 -32.32 -34.88 36.54
C ILE A 15 -32.30 -34.71 35.02
N ILE A 16 -33.47 -34.70 34.36
CA ILE A 16 -33.54 -34.47 32.91
C ILE A 16 -33.12 -33.05 32.57
N LEU A 17 -33.51 -32.03 33.34
CA LEU A 17 -33.09 -30.67 33.15
C LEU A 17 -31.58 -30.50 33.36
N GLY A 18 -30.98 -31.14 34.35
CA GLY A 18 -29.55 -31.14 34.62
C GLY A 18 -28.73 -31.79 33.49
N ILE A 19 -29.21 -32.93 32.94
CA ILE A 19 -28.57 -33.63 31.84
C ILE A 19 -28.65 -32.78 30.53
N THR A 20 -29.77 -32.11 30.29
CA THR A 20 -29.96 -31.26 29.13
C THR A 20 -29.00 -30.05 29.16
N ILE A 21 -28.76 -29.46 30.33
CA ILE A 21 -27.81 -28.35 30.50
C ILE A 21 -26.37 -28.84 30.30
N ILE A 22 -26.02 -30.02 30.83
CA ILE A 22 -24.64 -30.57 30.66
C ILE A 22 -24.37 -30.92 29.20
N LEU A 23 -25.37 -31.45 28.47
CA LEU A 23 -25.21 -31.74 27.03
C LEU A 23 -25.11 -30.47 26.17
N SER A 24 -25.69 -29.34 26.62
CA SER A 24 -25.58 -28.05 25.91
C SER A 24 -24.20 -27.44 26.01
N PHE A 25 -23.44 -27.72 27.08
CA PHE A 25 -22.06 -27.25 27.23
C PHE A 25 -21.02 -28.14 26.54
N SER A 26 -21.39 -29.38 26.16
CA SER A 26 -20.47 -30.27 25.43
C SER A 26 -20.35 -29.91 23.95
N SER A 27 -21.08 -28.93 23.44
CA SER A 27 -21.08 -28.48 22.05
C SER A 27 -20.31 -27.17 21.85
N CYS A 28 -19.55 -26.70 22.84
CA CYS A 28 -18.49 -25.73 22.53
C CYS A 28 -17.44 -26.47 21.72
N LYS A 29 -17.63 -26.52 20.39
CA LYS A 29 -16.52 -26.73 19.48
C LYS A 29 -15.45 -25.74 19.92
N ASN A 30 -14.23 -26.21 20.17
CA ASN A 30 -13.06 -25.36 20.24
C ASN A 30 -13.07 -24.54 18.93
N PHE A 31 -13.62 -23.35 18.96
CA PHE A 31 -13.35 -22.35 17.94
C PHE A 31 -11.87 -22.03 18.11
N GLY A 32 -11.03 -22.78 17.39
CA GLY A 32 -9.63 -22.45 17.29
C GLY A 32 -9.54 -20.98 16.86
N ILE A 33 -8.60 -20.25 17.42
CA ILE A 33 -8.31 -18.88 16.94
C ILE A 33 -8.01 -19.02 15.45
N PRO A 34 -8.68 -18.28 14.56
CA PRO A 34 -8.40 -18.32 13.13
C PRO A 34 -6.91 -18.07 12.88
N GLU A 35 -6.37 -18.75 11.89
CA GLU A 35 -5.02 -18.50 11.40
C GLU A 35 -5.14 -17.95 9.97
N PHE A 36 -4.28 -16.96 9.68
CA PHE A 36 -4.18 -16.30 8.40
C PHE A 36 -2.79 -16.49 7.82
N GLU A 37 -2.71 -16.50 6.49
CA GLU A 37 -1.46 -16.62 5.75
C GLU A 37 -0.85 -15.23 5.51
N LEU A 38 0.45 -15.10 5.81
CA LEU A 38 1.28 -13.98 5.39
C LEU A 38 2.28 -14.49 4.36
N LYS A 39 2.09 -14.13 3.10
CA LYS A 39 3.00 -14.43 2.01
C LYS A 39 3.89 -13.22 1.75
N ILE A 40 5.20 -13.41 1.78
CA ILE A 40 6.20 -12.36 1.56
C ILE A 40 7.04 -12.71 0.34
N THR A 41 7.11 -11.78 -0.59
CA THR A 41 8.02 -11.78 -1.74
C THR A 41 8.99 -10.62 -1.58
N ILE A 42 10.28 -10.89 -1.68
CA ILE A 42 11.33 -9.88 -1.69
C ILE A 42 12.00 -9.94 -3.06
N GLU A 43 11.92 -8.84 -3.82
CA GLU A 43 12.54 -8.75 -5.13
C GLU A 43 14.04 -8.47 -5.04
N GLU A 44 14.74 -8.66 -6.15
CA GLU A 44 16.18 -8.41 -6.26
C GLU A 44 16.52 -6.97 -5.86
N GLY A 45 17.60 -6.80 -5.11
CA GLY A 45 18.05 -5.49 -4.65
C GLY A 45 17.45 -5.03 -3.31
N VAL A 46 16.58 -5.83 -2.69
CA VAL A 46 15.98 -5.56 -1.38
C VAL A 46 16.37 -6.62 -0.37
N GLU A 47 16.59 -6.22 0.88
CA GLU A 47 16.75 -7.10 2.03
C GLU A 47 15.87 -6.62 3.19
N GLY A 48 15.56 -7.51 4.14
CA GLY A 48 14.77 -7.12 5.32
C GLY A 48 14.13 -8.27 6.07
N THR A 49 13.22 -7.90 6.95
CA THR A 49 12.48 -8.85 7.80
C THR A 49 10.99 -8.55 7.79
N PRO A 50 10.10 -9.58 7.87
CA PRO A 50 10.41 -11.01 7.76
C PRO A 50 11.03 -11.38 6.41
N GLU A 51 11.78 -12.48 6.35
CA GLU A 51 12.36 -12.99 5.10
C GLU A 51 11.26 -13.41 4.11
N ALA A 52 11.64 -13.61 2.84
CA ALA A 52 10.72 -14.14 1.84
C ALA A 52 10.21 -15.53 2.25
N GLY A 53 8.90 -15.76 2.15
CA GLY A 53 8.29 -17.02 2.57
C GLY A 53 6.78 -16.94 2.77
N VAL A 54 6.24 -18.05 3.27
CA VAL A 54 4.83 -18.16 3.64
C VAL A 54 4.76 -18.55 5.12
N TYR A 55 4.03 -17.77 5.89
CA TYR A 55 3.93 -17.89 7.34
C TYR A 55 2.46 -17.97 7.75
N ALA A 56 2.15 -18.76 8.79
CA ALA A 56 0.83 -18.81 9.39
C ALA A 56 0.84 -18.08 10.73
N TYR A 57 -0.08 -17.15 10.90
CA TYR A 57 -0.25 -16.37 12.11
C TYR A 57 -1.68 -16.42 12.62
N LYS A 58 -1.83 -16.40 13.93
CA LYS A 58 -3.14 -16.29 14.57
C LYS A 58 -3.75 -14.92 14.32
N ASP A 59 -5.08 -14.89 14.33
CA ASP A 59 -5.84 -13.63 14.33
C ASP A 59 -5.27 -12.65 15.36
N LEU A 60 -5.22 -11.36 14.97
CA LEU A 60 -4.67 -10.25 15.75
C LEU A 60 -3.15 -10.32 16.04
N SER A 61 -2.41 -11.28 15.46
CA SER A 61 -0.95 -11.24 15.54
C SER A 61 -0.40 -9.96 14.92
N VAL A 62 0.56 -9.31 15.61
CA VAL A 62 1.26 -8.14 15.12
C VAL A 62 2.67 -8.55 14.71
N ILE A 63 3.05 -8.24 13.49
CA ILE A 63 4.34 -8.59 12.89
C ILE A 63 5.05 -7.30 12.48
N ASP A 64 6.19 -7.02 13.08
CA ASP A 64 7.06 -5.93 12.66
C ASP A 64 7.71 -6.28 11.32
N TYR A 65 7.80 -5.29 10.42
CA TYR A 65 8.54 -5.45 9.19
C TYR A 65 9.45 -4.25 8.92
N LYS A 66 10.56 -4.54 8.23
CA LYS A 66 11.50 -3.54 7.76
C LYS A 66 12.25 -4.06 6.55
N TYR A 67 12.19 -3.32 5.45
CA TYR A 67 12.89 -3.62 4.20
C TYR A 67 13.74 -2.43 3.79
N THR A 68 14.95 -2.72 3.31
CA THR A 68 15.92 -1.71 2.87
C THR A 68 16.50 -2.12 1.51
N ALA A 69 16.90 -1.14 0.72
CA ALA A 69 17.63 -1.41 -0.50
C ALA A 69 19.07 -1.81 -0.18
N ILE A 70 19.61 -2.81 -0.89
CA ILE A 70 21.03 -3.19 -0.81
C ILE A 70 21.91 -2.05 -1.33
N ASN A 71 21.50 -1.38 -2.42
CA ASN A 71 22.09 -0.12 -2.85
C ASN A 71 21.39 1.03 -2.11
N PRO A 72 22.11 1.81 -1.27
CA PRO A 72 21.50 2.88 -0.46
C PRO A 72 20.93 4.04 -1.28
N ASP A 73 21.29 4.14 -2.56
CA ASP A 73 20.72 5.18 -3.45
C ASP A 73 19.30 4.82 -3.93
N HIS A 74 18.91 3.56 -3.83
CA HIS A 74 17.58 3.10 -4.22
C HIS A 74 16.58 3.24 -3.08
N THR A 75 15.31 3.42 -3.43
CA THR A 75 14.19 3.49 -2.48
C THR A 75 13.32 2.24 -2.59
N VAL A 76 12.96 1.68 -1.42
CA VAL A 76 12.09 0.51 -1.33
C VAL A 76 10.64 0.95 -1.19
N GLU A 77 9.75 0.29 -1.90
CA GLU A 77 8.31 0.27 -1.61
C GLU A 77 7.87 -1.11 -1.12
N VAL A 78 6.87 -1.11 -0.27
CA VAL A 78 6.19 -2.33 0.18
C VAL A 78 4.75 -2.26 -0.28
N LEU A 79 4.32 -3.29 -1.01
CA LEU A 79 2.93 -3.47 -1.41
C LEU A 79 2.30 -4.52 -0.51
N VAL A 80 1.14 -4.21 0.07
CA VAL A 80 0.33 -5.14 0.87
C VAL A 80 -1.02 -5.25 0.18
N ASN A 81 -1.32 -6.43 -0.40
CA ASN A 81 -2.50 -6.64 -1.24
C ASN A 81 -2.62 -5.52 -2.30
N ASP A 82 -1.53 -5.27 -3.04
CA ASP A 82 -1.38 -4.23 -4.08
C ASP A 82 -1.48 -2.77 -3.59
N SER A 83 -1.67 -2.55 -2.30
CA SER A 83 -1.68 -1.21 -1.72
C SER A 83 -0.30 -0.82 -1.21
N ARG A 84 0.16 0.40 -1.55
CA ARG A 84 1.49 0.90 -1.15
C ARG A 84 1.55 1.24 0.34
N TRP A 85 2.58 0.75 0.99
CA TRP A 85 2.91 0.98 2.40
C TRP A 85 4.33 1.54 2.52
N GLY A 86 4.70 2.03 3.70
CA GLY A 86 6.08 2.43 3.99
C GLY A 86 7.03 1.23 4.01
N SER A 87 8.34 1.47 3.90
CA SER A 87 9.37 0.43 3.95
C SER A 87 9.55 -0.21 5.33
N GLU A 88 8.95 0.35 6.38
CA GLU A 88 8.92 -0.21 7.73
C GLU A 88 7.58 0.06 8.42
N GLY A 89 7.18 -0.83 9.32
CA GLY A 89 5.92 -0.72 10.04
C GLY A 89 5.51 -2.04 10.71
N GLN A 90 4.19 -2.21 10.83
CA GLN A 90 3.60 -3.40 11.44
C GLN A 90 2.43 -3.91 10.60
N PHE A 91 2.36 -5.23 10.39
CA PHE A 91 1.16 -5.90 9.91
C PHE A 91 0.34 -6.39 11.10
N THR A 92 -0.98 -6.22 11.04
CA THR A 92 -1.90 -6.89 11.97
C THR A 92 -2.75 -7.88 11.18
N MET A 93 -2.70 -9.15 11.57
CA MET A 93 -3.35 -10.26 10.85
C MET A 93 -4.84 -10.31 11.17
N TYR A 94 -5.69 -9.89 10.21
CA TYR A 94 -7.15 -10.04 10.23
C TYR A 94 -7.65 -10.83 9.02
N THR A 95 -6.77 -11.06 8.05
CA THR A 95 -7.00 -11.74 6.78
C THR A 95 -5.64 -12.18 6.24
N ASP A 96 -5.65 -12.98 5.19
CA ASP A 96 -4.44 -13.30 4.44
C ASP A 96 -3.85 -12.04 3.83
N LEU A 97 -2.51 -11.91 3.90
CA LEU A 97 -1.76 -10.79 3.34
C LEU A 97 -0.74 -11.30 2.32
N ASP A 98 -0.75 -10.69 1.13
CA ASP A 98 0.31 -10.82 0.13
C ASP A 98 1.18 -9.55 0.18
N VAL A 99 2.44 -9.71 0.52
CA VAL A 99 3.40 -8.62 0.72
C VAL A 99 4.51 -8.74 -0.30
N VAL A 100 4.75 -7.66 -1.05
CA VAL A 100 5.86 -7.55 -2.00
C VAL A 100 6.74 -6.36 -1.60
N ALA A 101 8.00 -6.62 -1.33
CA ALA A 101 9.02 -5.59 -1.11
C ALA A 101 9.92 -5.50 -2.34
N ARG A 102 9.99 -4.31 -2.96
CA ARG A 102 10.74 -4.09 -4.21
C ARG A 102 11.36 -2.69 -4.28
N ILE A 103 12.30 -2.52 -5.19
CA ILE A 103 12.80 -1.18 -5.54
C ILE A 103 11.73 -0.43 -6.33
N ILE A 104 11.57 0.87 -6.05
CA ILE A 104 10.69 1.72 -6.83
C ILE A 104 11.27 1.90 -8.24
N ASP A 105 10.50 1.52 -9.24
CA ASP A 105 10.79 1.73 -10.65
C ASP A 105 9.70 2.62 -11.26
N ILE A 106 10.07 3.84 -11.63
CA ILE A 106 9.11 4.80 -12.21
C ILE A 106 9.01 4.68 -13.73
N ARG A 107 9.85 3.86 -14.39
CA ARG A 107 9.82 3.71 -15.84
C ARG A 107 8.47 3.16 -16.31
N GLY A 108 8.04 3.61 -17.48
CA GLY A 108 6.73 3.31 -18.04
C GLY A 108 5.87 4.56 -18.18
N THR A 109 4.59 4.38 -18.49
CA THR A 109 3.67 5.49 -18.79
C THR A 109 2.85 5.88 -17.55
N TRP A 110 2.73 7.18 -17.35
CA TRP A 110 2.02 7.78 -16.23
C TRP A 110 1.09 8.89 -16.73
N ASN A 111 -0.13 8.94 -16.19
CA ASN A 111 -1.09 10.01 -16.41
C ASN A 111 -0.82 11.12 -15.40
N PHE A 112 -0.45 12.29 -15.89
CA PHE A 112 -0.16 13.49 -15.11
C PHE A 112 -1.34 14.45 -15.09
N GLU A 113 -1.55 15.09 -13.95
CA GLU A 113 -2.47 16.22 -13.76
C GLU A 113 -1.67 17.36 -13.12
N LEU A 114 -1.56 18.50 -13.83
CA LEU A 114 -0.99 19.73 -13.29
C LEU A 114 -2.09 20.72 -12.93
N LYS A 115 -2.01 21.28 -11.74
CA LYS A 115 -2.87 22.36 -11.26
C LYS A 115 -2.06 23.61 -11.05
N TYR A 116 -2.63 24.76 -11.38
CA TYR A 116 -2.00 26.04 -11.13
C TYR A 116 -3.05 27.14 -10.90
N THR A 117 -2.58 28.20 -10.25
CA THR A 117 -3.37 29.42 -10.06
C THR A 117 -2.76 30.48 -10.95
N ASP A 118 -3.57 31.16 -11.73
CA ASP A 118 -3.13 32.30 -12.56
C ASP A 118 -2.57 33.40 -11.66
N PRO A 119 -1.30 33.78 -11.80
CA PRO A 119 -0.66 34.76 -10.91
C PRO A 119 -1.23 36.17 -11.06
N ASP A 120 -1.83 36.49 -12.20
CA ASP A 120 -2.36 37.82 -12.47
C ASP A 120 -3.78 37.98 -11.94
N THR A 121 -4.60 36.92 -11.98
CA THR A 121 -6.00 36.97 -11.56
C THR A 121 -6.23 36.32 -10.19
N GLY A 122 -5.33 35.45 -9.74
CA GLY A 122 -5.50 34.63 -8.53
C GLY A 122 -6.57 33.52 -8.66
N GLU A 123 -7.02 33.24 -9.88
CA GLU A 123 -8.02 32.20 -10.15
C GLU A 123 -7.36 30.85 -10.40
N GLU A 124 -7.94 29.78 -9.82
CA GLU A 124 -7.53 28.40 -10.12
C GLU A 124 -7.96 28.07 -11.56
N GLN A 125 -7.01 27.55 -12.34
CA GLN A 125 -7.24 27.19 -13.73
C GLN A 125 -7.62 25.70 -13.84
N ASP A 126 -8.27 25.35 -14.96
CA ASP A 126 -8.57 23.95 -15.26
C ASP A 126 -7.28 23.12 -15.29
N PRO A 127 -7.28 21.89 -14.72
CA PRO A 127 -6.10 21.05 -14.72
C PRO A 127 -5.61 20.73 -16.14
N ILE A 128 -4.30 20.70 -16.30
CA ILE A 128 -3.66 20.22 -17.54
C ILE A 128 -3.38 18.73 -17.37
N GLU A 129 -4.00 17.91 -18.20
CA GLU A 129 -3.80 16.46 -18.21
C GLU A 129 -2.94 16.05 -19.41
N PHE A 130 -1.97 15.17 -19.21
CA PHE A 130 -1.11 14.60 -20.25
C PHE A 130 -0.43 13.32 -19.74
N LYS A 131 0.21 12.60 -20.66
CA LYS A 131 0.94 11.38 -20.32
C LYS A 131 2.44 11.61 -20.45
N ILE A 132 3.20 11.12 -19.48
CA ILE A 132 4.65 11.00 -19.56
C ILE A 132 5.04 9.53 -19.63
N THR A 133 5.91 9.17 -20.56
CA THR A 133 6.56 7.86 -20.62
C THR A 133 8.01 8.02 -20.21
N PHE A 134 8.34 7.53 -19.02
CA PHE A 134 9.70 7.48 -18.52
C PHE A 134 10.46 6.29 -19.10
N SER A 135 11.70 6.53 -19.54
CA SER A 135 12.59 5.54 -20.12
C SER A 135 14.02 5.71 -19.60
N GLY A 136 14.84 4.68 -19.79
CA GLY A 136 16.23 4.68 -19.35
C GLY A 136 16.70 3.28 -18.99
N ASN A 137 18.00 3.11 -18.86
CA ASN A 137 18.64 1.86 -18.41
C ASN A 137 18.92 1.87 -16.90
N ASP A 138 18.75 3.00 -16.24
CA ASP A 138 18.95 3.20 -14.82
C ASP A 138 17.62 3.40 -14.09
N LEU A 139 17.58 3.13 -12.79
CA LEU A 139 16.42 3.35 -11.93
C LEU A 139 16.40 4.72 -11.27
N LEU A 140 17.51 5.46 -11.37
CA LEU A 140 17.68 6.74 -10.71
C LEU A 140 17.64 7.93 -11.68
N PHE A 141 17.87 7.69 -12.98
CA PHE A 141 17.82 8.75 -14.00
C PHE A 141 17.50 8.19 -15.38
N GLY A 142 17.03 9.07 -16.25
CA GLY A 142 16.73 8.72 -17.63
C GLY A 142 16.12 9.86 -18.42
N GLU A 143 15.46 9.49 -19.49
CA GLU A 143 14.77 10.40 -20.38
C GLU A 143 13.26 10.16 -20.31
N PHE A 144 12.48 11.14 -20.72
CA PHE A 144 11.05 10.99 -20.91
C PHE A 144 10.57 11.64 -22.21
N THR A 145 9.40 11.20 -22.66
CA THR A 145 8.61 11.86 -23.69
C THR A 145 7.18 11.98 -23.19
N ASP A 146 6.49 13.04 -23.60
CA ASP A 146 5.07 13.18 -23.32
C ASP A 146 4.22 13.01 -24.59
N ASP A 147 2.91 12.81 -24.44
CA ASP A 147 1.95 12.60 -25.53
C ASP A 147 1.67 13.90 -26.35
N ARG A 148 2.18 15.04 -25.91
CA ARG A 148 2.11 16.34 -26.60
C ARG A 148 3.35 16.58 -27.47
N GLY A 149 4.36 15.71 -27.38
CA GLY A 149 5.60 15.76 -28.17
C GLY A 149 6.78 16.45 -27.48
N TYR A 150 6.65 16.78 -26.19
CA TYR A 150 7.76 17.28 -25.39
C TYR A 150 8.64 16.14 -24.88
N SER A 151 9.89 16.47 -24.59
CA SER A 151 10.87 15.52 -24.02
C SER A 151 11.71 16.19 -22.95
N GLY A 152 12.42 15.37 -22.18
CA GLY A 152 13.32 15.86 -21.15
C GLY A 152 14.02 14.74 -20.42
N THR A 153 14.54 15.09 -19.26
CA THR A 153 15.24 14.15 -18.37
C THR A 153 14.56 14.08 -17.01
N TRP A 154 14.78 12.98 -16.34
CA TRP A 154 14.37 12.80 -14.96
C TRP A 154 15.52 12.23 -14.15
N ASP A 155 15.58 12.60 -12.88
CA ASP A 155 16.49 12.05 -11.89
C ASP A 155 15.82 11.86 -10.54
N ILE A 156 16.35 10.92 -9.75
CA ILE A 156 15.89 10.59 -8.41
C ILE A 156 17.06 10.68 -7.45
N VAL A 157 16.87 11.47 -6.38
CA VAL A 157 17.78 11.56 -5.25
C VAL A 157 17.03 11.25 -3.97
N GLY A 158 17.30 10.09 -3.39
CA GLY A 158 16.52 9.57 -2.26
C GLY A 158 15.07 9.31 -2.66
N ILE A 159 14.13 10.02 -2.05
CA ILE A 159 12.69 9.92 -2.38
C ILE A 159 12.21 11.03 -3.31
N THR A 160 13.10 11.94 -3.70
CA THR A 160 12.73 13.10 -4.53
C THR A 160 12.98 12.78 -6.00
N ILE A 161 11.97 13.00 -6.83
CA ILE A 161 12.09 13.02 -8.30
C ILE A 161 12.13 14.45 -8.79
N THR A 162 13.01 14.69 -9.77
CA THR A 162 13.07 15.93 -10.56
C THR A 162 12.83 15.57 -12.03
N ILE A 163 11.91 16.27 -12.69
CA ILE A 163 11.57 16.08 -14.11
C ILE A 163 11.80 17.42 -14.80
N THR A 164 12.77 17.46 -15.71
CA THR A 164 13.21 18.69 -16.41
C THR A 164 12.89 18.61 -17.89
N PHE A 165 12.10 19.56 -18.40
CA PHE A 165 11.71 19.63 -19.82
C PHE A 165 12.81 20.31 -20.65
N ASN A 166 13.17 19.71 -21.78
CA ASN A 166 14.22 20.26 -22.68
C ASN A 166 13.73 21.46 -23.50
N ASP A 167 12.46 21.41 -23.91
CA ASP A 167 11.90 22.37 -24.88
C ASP A 167 11.16 23.54 -24.22
N TRP A 168 10.87 23.40 -22.93
CA TRP A 168 10.30 24.45 -22.10
C TRP A 168 11.39 24.95 -21.15
N GLN A 169 12.03 26.07 -21.54
CA GLN A 169 13.01 26.68 -20.66
C GLN A 169 12.37 26.99 -19.31
N ASP A 170 13.01 26.46 -18.28
CA ASP A 170 12.64 26.66 -16.87
C ASP A 170 11.40 25.88 -16.36
N TYR A 171 10.90 24.87 -17.08
CA TYR A 171 9.87 23.98 -16.52
C TYR A 171 10.51 22.78 -15.82
N GLU A 172 10.28 22.73 -14.52
CA GLU A 172 10.74 21.65 -13.65
C GLU A 172 9.62 21.18 -12.73
N LEU A 173 9.43 19.86 -12.62
CA LEU A 173 8.54 19.24 -11.67
C LEU A 173 9.40 18.55 -10.61
N THR A 174 9.20 18.93 -9.34
CA THR A 174 9.87 18.27 -8.20
C THR A 174 8.83 17.66 -7.28
N GLY A 175 9.07 16.42 -6.83
CA GLY A 175 8.11 15.74 -5.98
C GLY A 175 8.64 14.46 -5.37
N SER A 176 7.72 13.69 -4.79
CA SER A 176 8.03 12.42 -4.13
C SER A 176 7.71 11.24 -5.05
N ILE A 177 8.68 10.32 -5.23
CA ILE A 177 8.44 9.05 -5.93
C ILE A 177 7.49 8.13 -5.15
N ALA A 178 7.37 8.31 -3.84
CA ALA A 178 6.49 7.48 -3.00
C ALA A 178 5.01 7.80 -3.22
N SER A 179 4.65 9.06 -3.44
CA SER A 179 3.26 9.49 -3.68
C SER A 179 2.99 9.86 -5.14
N MET A 180 4.04 10.06 -5.96
CA MET A 180 3.98 10.59 -7.32
C MET A 180 3.18 11.89 -7.40
N GLU A 181 3.54 12.82 -6.52
CA GLU A 181 2.99 14.17 -6.44
C GLU A 181 4.05 15.17 -5.99
N GLY A 182 3.84 16.45 -6.31
CA GLY A 182 4.78 17.49 -5.96
C GLY A 182 4.37 18.86 -6.44
N THR A 183 5.35 19.72 -6.62
CA THR A 183 5.22 21.08 -7.14
C THR A 183 5.91 21.21 -8.49
N TRP A 184 5.49 22.19 -9.27
CA TRP A 184 6.17 22.54 -10.50
C TRP A 184 6.41 24.05 -10.57
N GLU A 185 7.48 24.41 -11.23
CA GLU A 185 7.87 25.79 -11.51
C GLU A 185 8.12 25.95 -13.00
N GLY A 186 7.92 27.12 -13.53
CA GLY A 186 8.24 27.41 -14.93
C GLY A 186 7.67 28.72 -15.43
N ASP A 187 8.32 29.29 -16.43
CA ASP A 187 7.93 30.50 -17.16
C ASP A 187 7.59 31.70 -16.23
N GLY A 188 8.34 31.81 -15.11
CA GLY A 188 8.10 32.84 -14.08
C GLY A 188 6.81 32.64 -13.28
N LYS A 189 6.11 31.53 -13.45
CA LYS A 189 4.92 31.15 -12.70
C LYS A 189 5.30 30.15 -11.63
N THR A 190 5.23 30.55 -10.40
CA THR A 190 5.43 29.68 -9.24
C THR A 190 4.08 29.28 -8.65
N GLY A 191 3.99 28.10 -8.03
CA GLY A 191 2.85 27.72 -7.20
C GLY A 191 1.87 26.72 -7.83
N GLY A 192 2.34 25.93 -8.80
CA GLY A 192 1.58 24.80 -9.31
C GLY A 192 1.86 23.52 -8.52
N THR A 193 0.91 22.58 -8.55
CA THR A 193 1.07 21.24 -8.04
C THR A 193 0.88 20.23 -9.16
N TRP A 194 1.47 19.05 -9.01
CA TRP A 194 1.24 17.94 -9.93
C TRP A 194 0.99 16.66 -9.16
N ARG A 195 0.28 15.76 -9.78
CA ARG A 195 0.15 14.37 -9.38
C ARG A 195 0.20 13.46 -10.59
N ALA A 196 0.62 12.23 -10.39
CA ALA A 196 0.64 11.24 -11.45
C ALA A 196 0.15 9.89 -10.97
N VAL A 197 -0.50 9.16 -11.88
CA VAL A 197 -0.98 7.79 -11.66
C VAL A 197 -0.45 6.94 -12.79
N ARG A 198 0.13 5.78 -12.45
CA ARG A 198 0.66 4.84 -13.45
C ARG A 198 -0.48 4.34 -14.34
N GLU A 199 -0.24 4.31 -15.64
CA GLU A 199 -1.16 3.65 -16.56
C GLU A 199 -1.05 2.14 -16.35
N ASP A 200 -2.16 1.51 -15.93
CA ASP A 200 -2.20 0.06 -15.74
C ASP A 200 -1.93 -0.63 -17.07
N SER A 201 -1.01 -1.58 -17.06
CA SER A 201 -0.60 -2.39 -18.21
C SER A 201 -1.49 -3.62 -18.37
#